data_bbf05355bbde78633dc73242379e46ff
#
_entry.id   bbf05355bbde78633dc73242379e46ff
#
_cell.length_a   1.000
_cell.length_b   1.000
_cell.length_c   1.000
_cell.angle_alpha   90.00
_cell.angle_beta   90.00
_cell.angle_gamma   90.00
#
_symmetry.space_group_name_H-M   'P 1'
#
loop_
_entity.id
_entity.type
_entity.pdbx_description
1 polymer ?
#
loop_
_entity_poly.entity_id
_entity_poly.type
_entity_poly.pdbx_seq_one_letter_code
_entity_poly.pdbx_strand_id
1 'polypeptide(L)'
;MPLLDGIGLAKYIHENRPDIAVIILSGYSEFEYARSAIQYHVSQYLLKPASKDQVIAAVKEVCEKIVTSKSNTRIKESELAFLKDQLFQQLTDSNVIDEEKQKKIDSFNLDFSHFYVAAFQLPKDFNEFSKLKDIIKDQQIESHCFRYNNMVLTAYFCDQNSYIGPIVEDCKEIEYLFQEQYGKQLDIGISAHHSTAKHFSKAASEAITALSLNFYSASHIIAFQEIILLIEIFSCGYFRASSRIRNGYSSIEL
;
A
#
# COMPACT_ATOMS: atom_id res chain seq x y z
N MET A 1 -30.90 -16.89 -32.30
CA MET A 1 -29.65 -17.53 -31.88
C MET A 1 -30.01 -18.90 -31.33
N PRO A 2 -29.49 -20.01 -31.84
CA PRO A 2 -30.02 -21.34 -31.53
C PRO A 2 -29.57 -21.93 -30.18
N LEU A 3 -28.56 -21.39 -29.50
CA LEU A 3 -28.05 -21.95 -28.24
C LEU A 3 -28.03 -20.97 -27.07
N LEU A 4 -27.99 -19.66 -27.32
CA LEU A 4 -27.99 -18.61 -26.30
C LEU A 4 -28.73 -17.40 -26.87
N ASP A 5 -29.80 -16.96 -26.21
CA ASP A 5 -30.52 -15.77 -26.61
C ASP A 5 -29.87 -14.49 -25.97
N GLY A 6 -30.38 -13.32 -26.33
CA GLY A 6 -29.84 -12.06 -25.82
C GLY A 6 -29.96 -11.90 -24.30
N ILE A 7 -31.00 -12.45 -23.70
CA ILE A 7 -31.23 -12.44 -22.24
C ILE A 7 -30.29 -13.42 -21.55
N GLY A 8 -30.09 -14.61 -22.11
CA GLY A 8 -29.09 -15.56 -21.59
C GLY A 8 -27.68 -15.03 -21.64
N LEU A 9 -27.32 -14.28 -22.68
CA LEU A 9 -26.04 -13.61 -22.77
C LEU A 9 -25.92 -12.47 -21.71
N ALA A 10 -26.98 -11.68 -21.52
CA ALA A 10 -27.00 -10.65 -20.50
C ALA A 10 -26.83 -11.22 -19.08
N LYS A 11 -27.50 -12.36 -18.80
CA LYS A 11 -27.32 -13.11 -17.55
C LYS A 11 -25.87 -13.56 -17.36
N TYR A 12 -25.28 -14.19 -18.37
CA TYR A 12 -23.88 -14.64 -18.32
C TYR A 12 -22.89 -13.47 -18.05
N ILE A 13 -23.09 -12.34 -18.73
CA ILE A 13 -22.28 -11.14 -18.53
C ILE A 13 -22.44 -10.59 -17.10
N HIS A 14 -23.67 -10.50 -16.61
CA HIS A 14 -23.97 -10.04 -15.26
C HIS A 14 -23.28 -10.88 -14.18
N GLU A 15 -23.26 -12.21 -14.34
CA GLU A 15 -22.67 -13.14 -13.38
C GLU A 15 -21.15 -13.21 -13.44
N ASN A 16 -20.52 -13.03 -14.62
CA ASN A 16 -19.10 -13.28 -14.83
C ASN A 16 -18.30 -12.00 -15.15
N ARG A 17 -18.94 -10.97 -15.70
CA ARG A 17 -18.29 -9.73 -16.15
C ARG A 17 -19.16 -8.51 -15.87
N PRO A 18 -19.38 -8.16 -14.60
CA PRO A 18 -20.24 -7.04 -14.21
C PRO A 18 -19.69 -5.67 -14.64
N ASP A 19 -18.44 -5.61 -15.09
CA ASP A 19 -17.77 -4.44 -15.64
C ASP A 19 -18.24 -4.07 -17.05
N ILE A 20 -18.96 -4.97 -17.74
CA ILE A 20 -19.44 -4.76 -19.10
C ILE A 20 -20.88 -4.24 -19.09
N ALA A 21 -21.10 -3.04 -19.67
CA ALA A 21 -22.42 -2.50 -19.88
C ALA A 21 -23.09 -3.17 -21.09
N VAL A 22 -24.36 -3.54 -20.92
CA VAL A 22 -25.13 -4.25 -21.94
C VAL A 22 -26.28 -3.38 -22.43
N ILE A 23 -26.40 -3.24 -23.76
CA ILE A 23 -27.55 -2.62 -24.43
C ILE A 23 -28.22 -3.68 -25.29
N ILE A 24 -29.51 -3.91 -25.09
CA ILE A 24 -30.29 -4.87 -25.86
C ILE A 24 -31.15 -4.15 -26.91
N LEU A 25 -31.05 -4.60 -28.16
CA LEU A 25 -31.99 -4.25 -29.24
C LEU A 25 -32.89 -5.47 -29.53
N SER A 26 -34.18 -5.36 -29.26
CA SER A 26 -35.14 -6.45 -29.43
C SER A 26 -36.31 -6.08 -30.32
N GLY A 27 -36.77 -7.03 -31.13
CA GLY A 27 -38.02 -6.92 -31.85
C GLY A 27 -39.26 -7.29 -31.02
N TYR A 28 -39.05 -7.77 -29.81
CA TYR A 28 -40.12 -8.22 -28.90
C TYR A 28 -40.45 -7.14 -27.91
N SER A 29 -41.72 -6.74 -27.85
CA SER A 29 -42.26 -5.80 -26.86
C SER A 29 -42.82 -6.50 -25.62
N GLU A 30 -42.57 -7.82 -25.49
CA GLU A 30 -43.11 -8.61 -24.41
C GLU A 30 -42.51 -8.17 -23.05
N PHE A 31 -43.42 -7.96 -22.09
CA PHE A 31 -43.11 -7.50 -20.74
C PHE A 31 -42.07 -8.40 -20.04
N GLU A 32 -42.11 -9.71 -20.27
CA GLU A 32 -41.20 -10.66 -19.66
C GLU A 32 -39.73 -10.49 -20.10
N TYR A 33 -39.49 -10.10 -21.38
CA TYR A 33 -38.12 -9.79 -21.85
C TYR A 33 -37.58 -8.52 -21.23
N ALA A 34 -38.40 -7.47 -21.09
CA ALA A 34 -38.00 -6.23 -20.43
C ALA A 34 -37.76 -6.47 -18.94
N ARG A 35 -38.58 -7.26 -18.27
CA ARG A 35 -38.40 -7.64 -16.86
C ARG A 35 -37.08 -8.40 -16.63
N SER A 36 -36.78 -9.37 -17.50
CA SER A 36 -35.51 -10.11 -17.42
C SER A 36 -34.30 -9.23 -17.68
N ALA A 37 -34.39 -8.27 -18.60
CA ALA A 37 -33.33 -7.28 -18.83
C ALA A 37 -33.05 -6.43 -17.59
N ILE A 38 -34.08 -6.00 -16.85
CA ILE A 38 -33.95 -5.29 -15.57
C ILE A 38 -33.28 -6.19 -14.51
N GLN A 39 -33.69 -7.45 -14.41
CA GLN A 39 -33.13 -8.41 -13.44
C GLN A 39 -31.63 -8.65 -13.65
N TYR A 40 -31.16 -8.65 -14.89
CA TYR A 40 -29.74 -8.83 -15.22
C TYR A 40 -28.99 -7.49 -15.44
N HIS A 41 -29.51 -6.38 -14.91
CA HIS A 41 -28.87 -5.06 -14.92
C HIS A 41 -28.44 -4.59 -16.32
N VAL A 42 -29.27 -4.89 -17.34
CA VAL A 42 -29.06 -4.36 -18.70
C VAL A 42 -29.16 -2.84 -18.65
N SER A 43 -28.14 -2.17 -19.18
CA SER A 43 -28.00 -0.71 -19.08
C SER A 43 -29.06 0.04 -19.88
N GLN A 44 -29.47 -0.51 -21.05
CA GLN A 44 -30.53 0.06 -21.91
C GLN A 44 -31.21 -1.07 -22.70
N TYR A 45 -32.53 -0.91 -22.93
CA TYR A 45 -33.34 -1.80 -23.73
C TYR A 45 -34.06 -1.00 -24.82
N LEU A 46 -33.79 -1.30 -26.08
CA LEU A 46 -34.35 -0.59 -27.25
C LEU A 46 -35.24 -1.55 -28.05
N LEU A 47 -36.40 -1.06 -28.46
CA LEU A 47 -37.29 -1.82 -29.36
C LEU A 47 -36.96 -1.54 -30.82
N LYS A 48 -36.97 -2.58 -31.64
CA LYS A 48 -36.92 -2.49 -33.12
C LYS A 48 -38.30 -2.18 -33.67
N PRO A 49 -38.39 -1.26 -34.69
CA PRO A 49 -37.30 -0.57 -35.37
C PRO A 49 -36.75 0.60 -34.52
N ALA A 50 -35.45 0.62 -34.23
CA ALA A 50 -34.79 1.71 -33.54
C ALA A 50 -34.10 2.62 -34.59
N SER A 51 -34.31 3.92 -34.50
CA SER A 51 -33.64 4.89 -35.37
C SER A 51 -32.15 5.01 -34.98
N LYS A 52 -31.32 5.45 -35.92
CA LYS A 52 -29.91 5.72 -35.68
C LYS A 52 -29.70 6.64 -34.47
N ASP A 53 -30.54 7.68 -34.36
CA ASP A 53 -30.43 8.67 -33.29
C ASP A 53 -30.77 8.08 -31.92
N GLN A 54 -31.77 7.19 -31.85
CA GLN A 54 -32.10 6.46 -30.62
C GLN A 54 -30.93 5.56 -30.15
N VAL A 55 -30.29 4.85 -31.06
CA VAL A 55 -29.14 4.00 -30.69
C VAL A 55 -27.97 4.85 -30.22
N ILE A 56 -27.66 5.95 -30.93
CA ILE A 56 -26.60 6.86 -30.54
C ILE A 56 -26.88 7.48 -29.16
N ALA A 57 -28.11 7.90 -28.90
CA ALA A 57 -28.50 8.47 -27.61
C ALA A 57 -28.34 7.46 -26.47
N ALA A 58 -28.78 6.22 -26.66
CA ALA A 58 -28.63 5.16 -25.68
C ALA A 58 -27.16 4.85 -25.37
N VAL A 59 -26.31 4.76 -26.40
CA VAL A 59 -24.88 4.53 -26.20
C VAL A 59 -24.24 5.71 -25.45
N LYS A 60 -24.54 6.95 -25.81
CA LYS A 60 -24.02 8.14 -25.11
C LYS A 60 -24.41 8.14 -23.64
N GLU A 61 -25.69 7.90 -23.33
CA GLU A 61 -26.19 7.85 -21.94
C GLU A 61 -25.47 6.79 -21.11
N VAL A 62 -25.28 5.59 -21.68
CA VAL A 62 -24.54 4.50 -21.00
C VAL A 62 -23.07 4.88 -20.79
N CYS A 63 -22.41 5.46 -21.78
CA CYS A 63 -21.02 5.95 -21.64
C CYS A 63 -20.90 7.02 -20.55
N GLU A 64 -21.82 7.99 -20.51
CA GLU A 64 -21.83 9.04 -19.47
C GLU A 64 -22.00 8.44 -18.07
N LYS A 65 -22.91 7.47 -17.89
CA LYS A 65 -23.09 6.76 -16.62
C LYS A 65 -21.80 6.03 -16.19
N ILE A 66 -21.12 5.35 -17.11
CA ILE A 66 -19.85 4.67 -16.84
C ILE A 66 -18.77 5.65 -16.42
N VAL A 67 -18.62 6.76 -17.14
CA VAL A 67 -17.62 7.80 -16.81
C VAL A 67 -17.91 8.42 -15.45
N THR A 68 -19.17 8.75 -15.17
CA THR A 68 -19.58 9.35 -13.88
C THR A 68 -19.38 8.39 -12.72
N SER A 69 -19.72 7.12 -12.87
CA SER A 69 -19.50 6.11 -11.83
C SER A 69 -18.00 5.89 -11.54
N LYS A 70 -17.18 5.77 -12.58
CA LYS A 70 -15.72 5.64 -12.44
C LYS A 70 -15.07 6.87 -11.80
N SER A 71 -15.52 8.09 -12.15
CA SER A 71 -15.01 9.31 -11.51
C SER A 71 -15.41 9.39 -10.05
N ASN A 72 -16.64 9.07 -9.68
CA ASN A 72 -17.10 9.03 -8.29
C ASN A 72 -16.36 7.98 -7.46
N THR A 73 -16.06 6.81 -8.04
CA THR A 73 -15.25 5.77 -7.37
C THR A 73 -13.82 6.27 -7.14
N ARG A 74 -13.18 6.86 -8.16
CA ARG A 74 -11.84 7.43 -8.04
C ARG A 74 -11.75 8.56 -7.01
N ILE A 75 -12.76 9.43 -6.94
CA ILE A 75 -12.83 10.50 -5.93
C ILE A 75 -12.90 9.88 -4.55
N LYS A 76 -13.79 8.91 -4.31
CA LYS A 76 -13.89 8.21 -3.03
C LYS A 76 -12.61 7.48 -2.63
N GLU A 77 -11.96 6.81 -3.58
CA GLU A 77 -10.67 6.14 -3.34
C GLU A 77 -9.57 7.13 -2.98
N SER A 78 -9.52 8.29 -3.65
CA SER A 78 -8.54 9.33 -3.34
C SER A 78 -8.78 9.99 -1.99
N GLU A 79 -10.05 10.24 -1.63
CA GLU A 79 -10.43 10.74 -0.30
C GLU A 79 -10.06 9.73 0.80
N LEU A 80 -10.33 8.44 0.58
CA LEU A 80 -9.99 7.38 1.52
C LEU A 80 -8.48 7.26 1.71
N ALA A 81 -7.71 7.33 0.61
CA ALA A 81 -6.25 7.32 0.66
C ALA A 81 -5.71 8.52 1.45
N PHE A 82 -6.25 9.71 1.21
CA PHE A 82 -5.88 10.92 1.95
C PHE A 82 -6.16 10.79 3.46
N LEU A 83 -7.33 10.27 3.84
CA LEU A 83 -7.67 10.05 5.25
C LEU A 83 -6.75 9.01 5.92
N LYS A 84 -6.37 7.96 5.19
CA LYS A 84 -5.36 6.99 5.66
C LYS A 84 -4.00 7.67 5.84
N ASP A 85 -3.53 8.44 4.86
CA ASP A 85 -2.26 9.16 4.96
C ASP A 85 -2.24 10.10 6.18
N GLN A 86 -3.34 10.82 6.46
CA GLN A 86 -3.47 11.65 7.65
C GLN A 86 -3.40 10.84 8.95
N LEU A 87 -4.06 9.68 9.00
CA LEU A 87 -4.00 8.81 10.18
C LEU A 87 -2.55 8.35 10.44
N PHE A 88 -1.85 7.88 9.43
CA PHE A 88 -0.47 7.41 9.57
C PHE A 88 0.51 8.53 9.95
N GLN A 89 0.32 9.76 9.45
CA GLN A 89 1.07 10.93 9.92
C GLN A 89 0.81 11.20 11.42
N GLN A 90 -0.45 11.18 11.88
CA GLN A 90 -0.80 11.33 13.28
C GLN A 90 -0.24 10.22 14.18
N LEU A 91 -0.17 8.98 13.68
CA LEU A 91 0.44 7.86 14.39
C LEU A 91 1.97 7.98 14.47
N THR A 92 2.59 8.61 13.47
CA THR A 92 4.03 8.90 13.48
C THR A 92 4.39 9.98 14.51
N ASP A 93 3.57 11.03 14.61
CA ASP A 93 3.83 12.17 15.48
C ASP A 93 3.55 11.90 16.96
N SER A 94 2.73 10.90 17.29
CA SER A 94 2.29 10.64 18.65
C SER A 94 1.99 9.16 18.91
N ASN A 95 2.47 8.66 20.05
CA ASN A 95 2.18 7.32 20.55
C ASN A 95 0.81 7.22 21.28
N VAL A 96 0.09 8.32 21.40
CA VAL A 96 -1.24 8.34 22.03
C VAL A 96 -2.30 7.96 21.01
N ILE A 97 -3.01 6.86 21.29
CA ILE A 97 -4.18 6.44 20.53
C ILE A 97 -5.42 6.87 21.30
N ASP A 98 -6.05 7.96 20.84
CA ASP A 98 -7.35 8.42 21.34
C ASP A 98 -8.51 7.67 20.66
N GLU A 99 -9.74 7.93 21.11
CA GLU A 99 -10.93 7.26 20.55
C GLU A 99 -11.13 7.57 19.05
N GLU A 100 -10.75 8.75 18.59
CA GLU A 100 -10.89 9.12 17.17
C GLU A 100 -9.93 8.32 16.29
N LYS A 101 -8.65 8.22 16.68
CA LYS A 101 -7.66 7.40 15.98
C LYS A 101 -8.05 5.93 16.00
N GLN A 102 -8.54 5.42 17.14
CA GLN A 102 -8.99 4.02 17.23
C GLN A 102 -10.14 3.75 16.25
N LYS A 103 -11.17 4.62 16.20
CA LYS A 103 -12.27 4.49 15.23
C LYS A 103 -11.79 4.51 13.78
N LYS A 104 -10.79 5.33 13.45
CA LYS A 104 -10.18 5.35 12.11
C LYS A 104 -9.43 4.04 11.81
N ILE A 105 -8.63 3.53 12.75
CA ILE A 105 -7.94 2.23 12.64
C ILE A 105 -8.95 1.13 12.33
N ASP A 106 -10.03 1.05 13.11
CA ASP A 106 -11.08 0.04 12.94
C ASP A 106 -11.82 0.21 11.59
N SER A 107 -12.13 1.44 11.19
CA SER A 107 -12.84 1.73 9.94
C SER A 107 -12.03 1.38 8.69
N PHE A 108 -10.70 1.46 8.77
CA PHE A 108 -9.80 1.07 7.70
C PHE A 108 -9.38 -0.40 7.78
N ASN A 109 -9.87 -1.14 8.77
CA ASN A 109 -9.53 -2.55 9.03
C ASN A 109 -8.00 -2.78 9.07
N LEU A 110 -7.28 -1.90 9.81
CA LEU A 110 -5.83 -1.97 9.93
C LEU A 110 -5.44 -2.89 11.09
N ASP A 111 -4.69 -3.94 10.79
CA ASP A 111 -4.18 -4.87 11.79
C ASP A 111 -2.74 -4.53 12.20
N PHE A 112 -2.57 -3.98 13.41
CA PHE A 112 -1.27 -3.67 14.00
C PHE A 112 -0.72 -4.79 14.89
N SER A 113 -1.23 -6.02 14.78
CA SER A 113 -0.70 -7.16 15.58
C SER A 113 0.73 -7.51 15.22
N HIS A 114 1.13 -7.34 13.95
CA HIS A 114 2.49 -7.58 13.48
C HIS A 114 2.82 -6.61 12.35
N PHE A 115 3.74 -5.68 12.59
CA PHE A 115 4.12 -4.71 11.56
C PHE A 115 5.57 -4.25 11.68
N TYR A 116 6.08 -3.72 10.58
CA TYR A 116 7.33 -2.99 10.45
C TYR A 116 7.09 -1.66 9.76
N VAL A 117 8.00 -0.72 9.94
CA VAL A 117 8.02 0.53 9.18
C VAL A 117 9.32 0.61 8.39
N ALA A 118 9.24 0.94 7.11
CA ALA A 118 10.40 1.31 6.31
C ALA A 118 10.36 2.80 6.00
N ALA A 119 11.52 3.44 6.07
CA ALA A 119 11.75 4.84 5.71
C ALA A 119 12.60 4.90 4.44
N PHE A 120 12.11 5.58 3.41
CA PHE A 120 12.78 5.76 2.12
C PHE A 120 13.19 7.22 1.97
N GLN A 121 14.48 7.48 1.75
CA GLN A 121 14.97 8.81 1.43
C GLN A 121 14.99 9.01 -0.08
N LEU A 122 14.14 9.91 -0.59
CA LEU A 122 14.20 10.31 -1.99
C LEU A 122 15.44 11.14 -2.28
N PRO A 123 16.11 10.95 -3.44
CA PRO A 123 17.20 11.81 -3.88
C PRO A 123 16.77 13.27 -3.95
N LYS A 124 17.67 14.20 -3.62
CA LYS A 124 17.36 15.64 -3.49
C LYS A 124 16.75 16.28 -4.74
N ASP A 125 17.08 15.76 -5.90
CA ASP A 125 16.60 16.19 -7.22
C ASP A 125 15.42 15.36 -7.75
N PHE A 126 14.81 14.51 -6.91
CA PHE A 126 13.67 13.66 -7.25
C PHE A 126 12.47 13.99 -6.36
N ASN A 127 11.47 14.69 -6.90
CA ASN A 127 10.30 15.15 -6.16
C ASN A 127 9.02 14.38 -6.46
N GLU A 128 9.10 13.31 -7.27
CA GLU A 128 7.91 12.57 -7.72
C GLU A 128 7.58 11.41 -6.77
N PHE A 129 7.01 11.75 -5.62
CA PHE A 129 6.52 10.78 -4.63
C PHE A 129 5.60 9.70 -5.21
N SER A 130 4.72 10.10 -6.16
CA SER A 130 3.77 9.17 -6.79
C SER A 130 4.46 8.00 -7.48
N LYS A 131 5.60 8.21 -8.12
CA LYS A 131 6.35 7.17 -8.81
C LYS A 131 6.90 6.10 -7.87
N LEU A 132 7.47 6.51 -6.72
CA LEU A 132 7.89 5.55 -5.71
C LEU A 132 6.67 4.83 -5.09
N LYS A 133 5.57 5.56 -4.86
CA LYS A 133 4.31 4.98 -4.37
C LYS A 133 3.77 3.89 -5.30
N ASP A 134 3.87 4.08 -6.61
CA ASP A 134 3.42 3.10 -7.59
C ASP A 134 4.29 1.82 -7.54
N ILE A 135 5.63 1.96 -7.45
CA ILE A 135 6.53 0.81 -7.29
C ILE A 135 6.21 0.02 -6.02
N ILE A 136 6.01 0.71 -4.88
CA ILE A 136 5.69 0.07 -3.59
C ILE A 136 4.35 -0.66 -3.65
N LYS A 137 3.35 -0.11 -4.33
CA LYS A 137 2.02 -0.74 -4.45
C LYS A 137 2.01 -2.02 -5.28
N ASP A 138 2.93 -2.15 -6.23
CA ASP A 138 3.03 -3.33 -7.10
C ASP A 138 3.66 -4.52 -6.38
N GLN A 139 4.16 -4.33 -5.14
CA GLN A 139 4.73 -5.40 -4.32
C GLN A 139 3.65 -6.30 -3.70
N GLN A 140 4.04 -7.51 -3.31
CA GLN A 140 3.12 -8.54 -2.82
C GLN A 140 2.73 -8.38 -1.35
N ILE A 141 3.52 -7.65 -0.56
CA ILE A 141 3.28 -7.50 0.88
C ILE A 141 2.25 -6.39 1.12
N GLU A 142 1.24 -6.69 1.95
CA GLU A 142 0.26 -5.68 2.35
C GLU A 142 0.95 -4.51 3.03
N SER A 143 0.83 -3.33 2.42
CA SER A 143 1.53 -2.15 2.90
C SER A 143 0.73 -0.88 2.67
N HIS A 144 1.05 0.16 3.47
CA HIS A 144 0.54 1.51 3.24
C HIS A 144 1.68 2.51 3.27
N CYS A 145 1.92 3.19 2.14
CA CYS A 145 2.95 4.19 2.04
C CYS A 145 2.36 5.61 2.03
N PHE A 146 3.00 6.51 2.77
CA PHE A 146 2.60 7.90 2.91
C PHE A 146 3.82 8.82 2.98
N ARG A 147 3.61 10.09 2.64
CA ARG A 147 4.66 11.09 2.72
C ARG A 147 4.78 11.61 4.17
N TYR A 148 6.00 11.67 4.67
CA TYR A 148 6.32 12.25 5.96
C TYR A 148 7.57 13.15 5.84
N ASN A 149 7.39 14.46 6.00
CA ASN A 149 8.44 15.44 5.76
C ASN A 149 9.06 15.28 4.35
N ASN A 150 10.37 15.03 4.29
CA ASN A 150 11.13 14.88 3.04
C ASN A 150 11.40 13.41 2.67
N MET A 151 10.67 12.48 3.24
CA MET A 151 10.83 11.04 3.04
C MET A 151 9.50 10.35 2.82
N VAL A 152 9.55 9.09 2.46
CA VAL A 152 8.40 8.20 2.36
C VAL A 152 8.48 7.20 3.48
N LEU A 153 7.41 7.07 4.26
CA LEU A 153 7.26 6.00 5.23
C LEU A 153 6.27 4.95 4.69
N THR A 154 6.59 3.69 4.88
CA THR A 154 5.74 2.57 4.50
C THR A 154 5.54 1.67 5.71
N ALA A 155 4.27 1.47 6.10
CA ALA A 155 3.89 0.46 7.06
C ALA A 155 3.66 -0.87 6.35
N TYR A 156 4.35 -1.91 6.76
CA TYR A 156 4.20 -3.29 6.29
C TYR A 156 3.46 -4.10 7.34
N PHE A 157 2.34 -4.70 6.96
CA PHE A 157 1.53 -5.55 7.82
C PHE A 157 1.83 -7.02 7.53
N CYS A 158 2.05 -7.81 8.55
CA CYS A 158 2.56 -9.16 8.43
C CYS A 158 1.77 -10.16 9.28
N ASP A 159 1.84 -11.43 8.91
CA ASP A 159 1.32 -12.53 9.73
C ASP A 159 2.25 -12.86 10.90
N GLN A 160 1.73 -13.60 11.92
CA GLN A 160 2.44 -13.95 13.16
C GLN A 160 3.82 -14.60 12.97
N ASN A 161 4.07 -15.23 11.83
CA ASN A 161 5.32 -15.94 11.54
C ASN A 161 6.29 -15.14 10.67
N SER A 162 5.97 -13.89 10.36
CA SER A 162 6.79 -13.09 9.45
C SER A 162 8.01 -12.54 10.16
N TYR A 163 9.19 -13.03 9.79
CA TYR A 163 10.48 -12.42 10.12
C TYR A 163 10.78 -11.29 9.13
N ILE A 164 11.76 -10.45 9.45
CA ILE A 164 12.11 -9.27 8.65
C ILE A 164 12.57 -9.58 7.21
N GLY A 165 13.01 -10.81 6.93
CA GLY A 165 13.57 -11.20 5.63
C GLY A 165 12.72 -10.83 4.41
N PRO A 166 11.43 -11.19 4.36
CA PRO A 166 10.56 -10.81 3.24
C PRO A 166 10.49 -9.30 3.01
N ILE A 167 10.50 -8.48 4.06
CA ILE A 167 10.46 -7.02 3.96
C ILE A 167 11.79 -6.48 3.43
N VAL A 168 12.91 -7.06 3.84
CA VAL A 168 14.24 -6.70 3.32
C VAL A 168 14.33 -7.02 1.82
N GLU A 169 13.82 -8.19 1.40
CA GLU A 169 13.80 -8.55 -0.03
C GLU A 169 12.88 -7.63 -0.84
N ASP A 170 11.71 -7.29 -0.33
CA ASP A 170 10.80 -6.31 -0.92
C ASP A 170 11.48 -4.94 -1.08
N CYS A 171 12.15 -4.46 -0.05
CA CYS A 171 12.92 -3.21 -0.10
C CYS A 171 14.07 -3.25 -1.13
N LYS A 172 14.75 -4.40 -1.30
CA LYS A 172 15.77 -4.57 -2.33
C LYS A 172 15.18 -4.52 -3.74
N GLU A 173 14.03 -5.14 -3.93
CA GLU A 173 13.34 -5.11 -5.21
C GLU A 173 12.86 -3.69 -5.55
N ILE A 174 12.31 -2.97 -4.58
CA ILE A 174 11.92 -1.56 -4.73
C ILE A 174 13.13 -0.69 -5.11
N GLU A 175 14.25 -0.86 -4.42
CA GLU A 175 15.50 -0.12 -4.69
C GLU A 175 16.01 -0.44 -6.10
N TYR A 176 16.05 -1.71 -6.49
CA TYR A 176 16.45 -2.16 -7.81
C TYR A 176 15.55 -1.57 -8.92
N LEU A 177 14.23 -1.68 -8.79
CA LEU A 177 13.28 -1.14 -9.76
C LEU A 177 13.36 0.39 -9.87
N PHE A 178 13.57 1.06 -8.76
CA PHE A 178 13.73 2.50 -8.74
C PHE A 178 15.03 2.93 -9.44
N GLN A 179 16.12 2.20 -9.20
CA GLN A 179 17.40 2.45 -9.88
C GLN A 179 17.31 2.14 -11.36
N GLU A 180 16.66 1.05 -11.76
CA GLU A 180 16.47 0.69 -13.18
C GLU A 180 15.65 1.74 -13.92
N GLN A 181 14.54 2.23 -13.32
CA GLN A 181 13.64 3.16 -13.99
C GLN A 181 14.15 4.60 -14.01
N TYR A 182 14.84 5.04 -12.96
CA TYR A 182 15.20 6.45 -12.78
C TYR A 182 16.71 6.70 -12.72
N GLY A 183 17.55 5.66 -12.70
CA GLY A 183 19.01 5.79 -12.61
C GLY A 183 19.47 6.38 -11.28
N LYS A 184 18.67 6.30 -10.23
CA LYS A 184 18.91 6.91 -8.92
C LYS A 184 18.80 5.89 -7.82
N GLN A 185 19.54 6.10 -6.76
CA GLN A 185 19.63 5.21 -5.62
C GLN A 185 18.69 5.64 -4.52
N LEU A 186 18.09 4.69 -3.80
CA LEU A 186 17.28 4.89 -2.61
C LEU A 186 18.04 4.43 -1.38
N ASP A 187 18.08 5.27 -0.35
CA ASP A 187 18.48 4.85 0.98
C ASP A 187 17.25 4.42 1.76
N ILE A 188 17.32 3.27 2.43
CA ILE A 188 16.20 2.64 3.10
C ILE A 188 16.60 2.23 4.52
N GLY A 189 15.79 2.63 5.50
CA GLY A 189 15.90 2.19 6.88
C GLY A 189 14.66 1.40 7.29
N ILE A 190 14.83 0.28 7.98
CA ILE A 190 13.73 -0.59 8.40
C ILE A 190 13.72 -0.69 9.92
N SER A 191 12.55 -0.53 10.55
CA SER A 191 12.36 -0.65 12.00
C SER A 191 12.57 -2.08 12.53
N ALA A 192 12.59 -2.23 13.84
CA ALA A 192 12.33 -3.52 14.48
C ALA A 192 10.85 -3.91 14.32
N HIS A 193 10.52 -5.16 14.69
CA HIS A 193 9.15 -5.65 14.74
C HIS A 193 8.35 -5.00 15.85
N HIS A 194 7.10 -4.66 15.56
CA HIS A 194 6.15 -4.10 16.51
C HIS A 194 4.78 -4.80 16.41
N SER A 195 3.98 -4.74 17.50
CA SER A 195 2.74 -5.51 17.63
C SER A 195 1.55 -4.71 18.16
N THR A 196 1.61 -3.38 18.14
CA THR A 196 0.49 -2.52 18.59
C THR A 196 0.60 -1.14 17.95
N ALA A 197 -0.54 -0.56 17.55
CA ALA A 197 -0.60 0.77 16.96
C ALA A 197 0.07 1.86 17.81
N LYS A 198 0.09 1.72 19.14
CA LYS A 198 0.79 2.64 20.06
C LYS A 198 2.31 2.70 19.81
N HIS A 199 2.87 1.64 19.25
CA HIS A 199 4.30 1.58 18.92
C HIS A 199 4.63 2.14 17.52
N PHE A 200 3.64 2.65 16.78
CA PHE A 200 3.87 3.11 15.42
C PHE A 200 4.87 4.28 15.37
N SER A 201 4.72 5.28 16.23
CA SER A 201 5.68 6.39 16.34
C SER A 201 7.10 5.91 16.65
N LYS A 202 7.24 4.91 17.52
CA LYS A 202 8.53 4.29 17.83
C LYS A 202 9.12 3.57 16.61
N ALA A 203 8.32 2.75 15.92
CA ALA A 203 8.73 2.06 14.70
C ALA A 203 9.19 3.05 13.61
N ALA A 204 8.44 4.12 13.39
CA ALA A 204 8.81 5.17 12.46
C ALA A 204 10.16 5.83 12.85
N SER A 205 10.36 6.13 14.13
CA SER A 205 11.62 6.69 14.65
C SER A 205 12.79 5.73 14.46
N GLU A 206 12.61 4.44 14.69
CA GLU A 206 13.63 3.40 14.46
C GLU A 206 14.02 3.31 12.98
N ALA A 207 13.03 3.30 12.06
CA ALA A 207 13.27 3.28 10.62
C ALA A 207 14.05 4.53 10.15
N ILE A 208 13.67 5.71 10.63
CA ILE A 208 14.36 6.97 10.34
C ILE A 208 15.79 6.97 10.91
N THR A 209 15.99 6.39 12.09
CA THR A 209 17.32 6.25 12.69
C THR A 209 18.18 5.30 11.86
N ALA A 210 17.65 4.15 11.45
CA ALA A 210 18.36 3.23 10.58
C ALA A 210 18.73 3.88 9.24
N LEU A 211 17.80 4.62 8.64
CA LEU A 211 18.04 5.39 7.42
C LEU A 211 19.19 6.39 7.58
N SER A 212 19.27 7.09 8.70
CA SER A 212 20.34 8.09 8.95
C SER A 212 21.73 7.48 9.06
N LEU A 213 21.82 6.17 9.37
CA LEU A 213 23.08 5.45 9.49
C LEU A 213 23.60 4.87 8.16
N ASN A 214 22.80 4.93 7.09
CA ASN A 214 23.24 4.51 5.74
C ASN A 214 24.51 5.23 5.28
N PHE A 215 24.73 6.46 5.76
CA PHE A 215 25.95 7.21 5.47
C PHE A 215 27.24 6.49 5.91
N TYR A 216 27.15 5.63 6.92
CA TYR A 216 28.29 4.88 7.48
C TYR A 216 28.38 3.44 6.97
N SER A 217 27.45 3.00 6.12
CA SER A 217 27.37 1.65 5.59
C SER A 217 27.64 1.62 4.09
N ALA A 218 28.17 0.50 3.62
CA ALA A 218 28.23 0.21 2.18
C ALA A 218 26.88 -0.29 1.63
N SER A 219 25.93 -0.60 2.49
CA SER A 219 24.58 -1.02 2.13
C SER A 219 23.63 0.16 2.18
N HIS A 220 22.77 0.30 1.17
CA HIS A 220 21.72 1.31 1.12
C HIS A 220 20.45 0.91 1.88
N ILE A 221 20.41 -0.31 2.40
CA ILE A 221 19.30 -0.85 3.20
C ILE A 221 19.85 -1.27 4.56
N ILE A 222 19.35 -0.68 5.64
CA ILE A 222 19.75 -1.00 7.01
C ILE A 222 18.51 -1.35 7.85
N ALA A 223 18.54 -2.51 8.49
CA ALA A 223 17.56 -2.89 9.49
C ALA A 223 18.00 -2.42 10.89
N PHE A 224 17.09 -1.83 11.66
CA PHE A 224 17.38 -1.32 13.02
C PHE A 224 17.88 -2.41 13.96
N GLN A 225 17.44 -3.66 13.76
CA GLN A 225 17.93 -4.82 14.53
C GLN A 225 19.43 -5.06 14.34
N GLU A 226 19.98 -4.80 13.15
CA GLU A 226 21.42 -4.95 12.88
C GLU A 226 22.23 -3.91 13.67
N ILE A 227 21.68 -2.71 13.85
CA ILE A 227 22.29 -1.64 14.64
C ILE A 227 22.38 -2.04 16.11
N ILE A 228 21.32 -2.60 16.67
CA ILE A 228 21.30 -3.07 18.07
C ILE A 228 22.37 -4.12 18.28
N LEU A 229 22.47 -5.10 17.38
CA LEU A 229 23.49 -6.16 17.45
C LEU A 229 24.92 -5.58 17.40
N LEU A 230 25.16 -4.60 16.54
CA LEU A 230 26.46 -3.93 16.48
C LEU A 230 26.79 -3.20 17.79
N ILE A 231 25.84 -2.44 18.36
CA ILE A 231 26.02 -1.73 19.63
C ILE A 231 26.29 -2.72 20.77
N GLU A 232 25.60 -3.86 20.81
CA GLU A 232 25.81 -4.90 21.83
C GLU A 232 27.20 -5.53 21.69
N ILE A 233 27.65 -5.85 20.48
CA ILE A 233 28.98 -6.40 20.21
C ILE A 233 30.07 -5.41 20.63
N PHE A 234 29.94 -4.14 20.30
CA PHE A 234 30.91 -3.11 20.66
C PHE A 234 30.90 -2.86 22.17
N SER A 235 29.73 -2.82 22.84
CA SER A 235 29.65 -2.65 24.29
C SER A 235 30.22 -3.85 25.07
N CYS A 236 29.99 -5.07 24.64
CA CYS A 236 30.61 -6.27 25.19
C CYS A 236 32.12 -6.31 24.95
N GLY A 237 32.59 -5.85 23.78
CA GLY A 237 34.02 -5.74 23.47
C GLY A 237 34.73 -4.74 24.36
N TYR A 238 34.12 -3.60 24.62
CA TYR A 238 34.65 -2.57 25.53
C TYR A 238 34.71 -3.04 26.98
N PHE A 239 33.70 -3.78 27.46
CA PHE A 239 33.71 -4.38 28.80
C PHE A 239 34.81 -5.45 28.97
N ARG A 240 35.08 -6.26 27.94
CA ARG A 240 36.19 -7.23 27.98
C ARG A 240 37.56 -6.54 27.92
N ALA A 241 37.69 -5.46 27.17
CA ALA A 241 38.94 -4.70 27.12
C ALA A 241 39.20 -3.95 28.44
N SER A 242 38.18 -3.32 29.03
CA SER A 242 38.30 -2.61 30.33
C SER A 242 38.52 -3.56 31.51
N SER A 243 37.97 -4.79 31.49
CA SER A 243 38.24 -5.80 32.50
C SER A 243 39.65 -6.39 32.38
N ARG A 244 40.20 -6.54 31.17
CA ARG A 244 41.61 -6.93 30.96
C ARG A 244 42.59 -5.83 31.42
N ILE A 245 42.25 -4.57 31.21
CA ILE A 245 43.07 -3.44 31.68
C ILE A 245 43.03 -3.34 33.21
N ARG A 246 41.91 -3.58 33.89
CA ARG A 246 41.83 -3.61 35.37
C ARG A 246 42.56 -4.79 36.00
N ASN A 247 42.59 -5.92 35.37
CA ASN A 247 43.29 -7.12 35.88
C ASN A 247 44.78 -7.14 35.50
N GLY A 248 45.24 -6.23 34.63
CA GLY A 248 46.65 -6.13 34.20
C GLY A 248 47.53 -5.21 35.09
N TYR A 249 46.95 -4.48 36.05
CA TYR A 249 47.71 -3.56 36.93
C TYR A 249 47.91 -4.08 38.37
N SER A 250 47.58 -5.36 38.65
CA SER A 250 47.79 -5.93 39.99
C SER A 250 48.96 -6.88 40.12
N SER A 251 49.98 -6.83 39.23
CA SER A 251 51.17 -7.63 39.38
C SER A 251 52.41 -6.91 38.82
N ILE A 252 52.75 -5.79 39.45
CA ILE A 252 54.14 -5.27 39.49
C ILE A 252 54.33 -4.77 40.91
N GLU A 253 54.74 -5.68 41.81
CA GLU A 253 55.51 -5.36 43.03
C GLU A 253 56.85 -6.05 42.91
N LEU A 254 57.89 -5.20 42.85
CA LEU A 254 59.30 -5.35 43.22
C LEU A 254 60.00 -6.68 42.91
#